data_f10dc1f55cf43c7a8c971c2943883bab
#
_entry.id   f10dc1f55cf43c7a8c971c2943883bab
#
_cell.length_a   1.000
_cell.length_b   1.000
_cell.length_c   1.000
_cell.angle_alpha   90.00
_cell.angle_beta   90.00
_cell.angle_gamma   90.00
#
_symmetry.space_group_name_H-M   'P 1'
#
loop_
_entity.id
_entity.type
_entity.pdbx_description
1 polymer ?
#
loop_
_entity_poly.entity_id
_entity_poly.type
_entity_poly.pdbx_seq_one_letter_code
_entity_poly.pdbx_strand_id
1 'polypeptide(L)' 'MKQNFIKTSDSDVAILILKSGFIKVENNEPNTYTFINDKSLKFDDTIDMSKITFTNKICF' A
#
# COMPACT_ATOMS: atom_id res chain seq x y z
N MET A 1 -13.22 -11.78 3.67
CA MET A 1 -13.27 -10.87 2.52
C MET A 1 -11.89 -10.26 2.31
N LYS A 2 -11.47 -10.15 1.06
CA LYS A 2 -10.11 -9.71 0.76
C LYS A 2 -10.03 -8.21 0.60
N GLN A 3 -9.09 -7.57 1.28
CA GLN A 3 -8.86 -6.16 1.05
C GLN A 3 -8.10 -5.98 -0.26
N ASN A 4 -8.60 -5.08 -1.10
CA ASN A 4 -8.06 -4.87 -2.44
C ASN A 4 -6.97 -3.80 -2.49
N PHE A 5 -6.81 -3.03 -1.44
CA PHE A 5 -5.89 -1.91 -1.42
C PHE A 5 -5.04 -1.90 -0.17
N ILE A 6 -3.84 -1.36 -0.32
CA ILE A 6 -2.88 -1.19 0.76
C ILE A 6 -2.65 0.29 0.95
N LYS A 7 -2.72 0.77 2.18
CA LYS A 7 -2.44 2.17 2.52
C LYS A 7 -1.32 2.28 3.53
N THR A 8 -0.51 3.30 3.36
CA THR A 8 0.50 3.67 4.34
C THR A 8 0.68 5.18 4.32
N SER A 9 0.98 5.75 5.48
CA SER A 9 1.34 7.16 5.58
C SER A 9 2.86 7.37 5.64
N ASP A 10 3.63 6.32 5.68
CA ASP A 10 5.09 6.39 5.75
C ASP A 10 5.67 6.35 4.33
N SER A 11 6.38 7.42 3.95
CA SER A 11 6.94 7.51 2.60
C SER A 11 8.02 6.46 2.35
N ASP A 12 8.79 6.10 3.36
CA ASP A 12 9.83 5.07 3.18
C ASP A 12 9.18 3.70 2.93
N VAL A 13 8.12 3.39 3.66
CA VAL A 13 7.36 2.16 3.44
C VAL A 13 6.73 2.17 2.05
N ALA A 14 6.19 3.31 1.63
CA ALA A 14 5.59 3.45 0.31
C ALA A 14 6.62 3.17 -0.79
N ILE A 15 7.83 3.67 -0.64
CA ILE A 15 8.90 3.43 -1.61
C ILE A 15 9.22 1.94 -1.69
N LEU A 16 9.31 1.27 -0.55
CA LEU A 16 9.58 -0.16 -0.50
C LEU A 16 8.48 -0.96 -1.17
N ILE A 17 7.22 -0.59 -0.94
CA ILE A 17 6.08 -1.25 -1.58
C ILE A 17 6.17 -1.06 -3.10
N LEU A 18 6.47 0.16 -3.55
CA LEU A 18 6.58 0.44 -4.97
C LEU A 18 7.72 -0.37 -5.61
N LYS A 19 8.84 -0.48 -4.93
CA LYS A 19 9.97 -1.27 -5.43
C LYS A 19 9.67 -2.76 -5.51
N SER A 20 8.73 -3.23 -4.71
CA SER A 20 8.29 -4.63 -4.76
C SER A 20 7.40 -4.94 -5.96
N GLY A 21 7.01 -3.92 -6.72
CA GLY A 21 6.23 -4.11 -7.93
C GLY A 21 4.75 -3.77 -7.79
N PHE A 22 4.33 -3.32 -6.62
CA PHE A 22 2.93 -2.92 -6.41
C PHE A 22 2.62 -1.65 -7.20
N ILE A 23 1.39 -1.56 -7.67
CA ILE A 23 0.93 -0.41 -8.46
C ILE A 23 0.34 0.63 -7.54
N LYS A 24 0.86 1.85 -7.61
CA LYS A 24 0.33 2.97 -6.83
C LYS A 24 -0.96 3.47 -7.45
N VAL A 25 -1.93 3.76 -6.60
CA VAL A 25 -3.24 4.30 -6.99
C VAL A 25 -3.39 5.70 -6.43
N GLU A 26 -3.91 6.62 -7.22
CA GLU A 26 -4.19 7.96 -6.73
C GLU A 26 -5.40 7.97 -5.81
N ASN A 27 -5.34 8.81 -4.79
CA ASN A 27 -6.44 9.00 -3.86
C ASN A 27 -6.45 10.46 -3.39
N ASN A 28 -7.50 10.85 -2.68
CA ASN A 28 -7.65 12.23 -2.18
C ASN A 28 -7.10 12.43 -0.77
N GLU A 29 -6.52 11.42 -0.17
CA GLU A 29 -5.98 11.54 1.17
C GLU A 29 -4.57 12.14 1.12
N PRO A 30 -4.34 13.31 1.75
CA PRO A 30 -2.99 13.87 1.80
C PRO A 30 -2.11 13.00 2.70
N ASN A 31 -0.83 12.94 2.35
CA ASN A 31 0.17 12.20 3.12
C ASN A 31 -0.11 10.71 3.24
N THR A 32 -0.97 10.18 2.37
CA THR A 32 -1.29 8.75 2.35
C THR A 32 -1.00 8.19 0.97
N TYR A 33 -0.39 7.01 0.96
CA TYR A 33 -0.03 6.32 -0.28
C TYR A 33 -0.87 5.06 -0.36
N THR A 34 -1.52 4.85 -1.50
CA THR A 34 -2.41 3.71 -1.73
C THR A 34 -1.89 2.89 -2.89
N PHE A 35 -1.91 1.59 -2.71
CA PHE A 35 -1.45 0.63 -3.73
C PHE A 35 -2.49 -0.46 -3.90
N ILE A 36 -2.47 -1.09 -5.08
CA ILE A 36 -3.31 -2.27 -5.33
C ILE A 36 -2.67 -3.46 -4.61
N ASN A 37 -3.48 -4.18 -3.82
CA ASN A 37 -3.00 -5.38 -3.15
C ASN A 37 -3.00 -6.54 -4.15
N ASP A 38 -1.84 -6.77 -4.75
CA ASP A 38 -1.65 -7.85 -5.71
C ASP A 38 -1.14 -9.08 -4.98
N LYS A 39 -1.94 -10.13 -4.97
CA LYS A 39 -1.60 -11.36 -4.24
C LYS A 39 -0.46 -12.14 -4.84
N SER A 40 -0.14 -11.89 -6.10
CA SER A 40 1.01 -12.54 -6.74
C SER A 40 2.32 -11.96 -6.25
N LEU A 41 2.27 -10.81 -5.58
CA LEU A 41 3.44 -10.13 -5.05
C LEU A 41 3.54 -10.33 -3.55
N LYS A 42 4.76 -10.36 -3.05
CA LYS A 42 5.02 -10.47 -1.62
C LYS A 42 5.73 -9.24 -1.12
N PHE A 43 5.45 -8.89 0.14
CA PHE A 43 6.14 -7.80 0.79
C PHE A 43 7.58 -8.19 1.10
N ASP A 44 8.47 -7.22 0.94
CA ASP A 44 9.84 -7.36 1.38
C ASP A 44 9.89 -7.47 2.91
N ASP A 45 10.80 -8.27 3.43
CA ASP A 45 10.96 -8.42 4.88
C ASP A 45 11.34 -7.11 5.58
N THR A 46 11.85 -6.15 4.83
CA THR A 46 12.20 -4.83 5.38
C THR A 46 11.00 -3.94 5.60
N ILE A 47 9.84 -4.30 5.05
CA ILE A 47 8.63 -3.49 5.20
C ILE A 47 8.02 -3.74 6.57
N ASP A 48 7.79 -2.64 7.30
CA ASP A 48 7.15 -2.69 8.60
C ASP A 48 5.63 -2.81 8.41
N MET A 49 5.12 -4.01 8.63
CA MET A 49 3.70 -4.30 8.42
C MET A 49 2.79 -3.52 9.38
N SER A 50 3.31 -3.06 10.51
CA SER A 50 2.53 -2.26 11.44
C SER A 50 2.19 -0.88 10.88
N LYS A 51 2.91 -0.43 9.86
CA LYS A 51 2.67 0.86 9.20
C LYS A 51 1.77 0.75 7.98
N ILE A 52 1.25 -0.42 7.72
CA ILE A 52 0.42 -0.71 6.56
C ILE A 52 -1.01 -1.00 7.00
N THR A 53 -1.98 -0.46 6.26
CA THR A 53 -3.38 -0.76 6.45
C THR A 53 -3.95 -1.38 5.18
N PHE A 54 -4.66 -2.48 5.32
CA PHE A 54 -5.37 -3.10 4.21
C PHE A 54 -6.81 -2.60 4.20
N THR A 55 -7.32 -2.27 3.02
CA THR A 55 -8.66 -1.73 2.90
C THR A 55 -9.30 -2.12 1.57
N ASN A 56 -10.62 -2.14 1.53
CA ASN A 56 -11.39 -2.31 0.30
C ASN A 56 -11.87 -0.97 -0.26
N LYS A 57 -11.59 0.13 0.42
CA LYS A 57 -12.10 1.44 0.05
C LYS A 57 -10.98 2.38 -0.34
N ILE A 58 -11.22 3.18 -1.35
CA ILE A 58 -10.35 4.28 -1.74
C ILE A 58 -11.17 5.56 -1.70
N CYS A 59 -10.59 6.61 -1.09
CA CYS A 59 -11.17 7.94 -1.14
C CYS A 59 -10.64 8.67 -2.37
N PHE A 60 -11.52 8.98 -3.27
CA PHE A 60 -11.19 9.76 -4.45
C PHE A 60 -11.64 11.19 -4.30
#